data_23882287a93b135673a06aa5e6f01691
#
_entry.id   23882287a93b135673a06aa5e6f01691
#
_cell.length_a   1.000
_cell.length_b   1.000
_cell.length_c   1.000
_cell.angle_alpha   90.00
_cell.angle_beta   90.00
_cell.angle_gamma   90.00
#
_symmetry.space_group_name_H-M   'P 1'
#
loop_
_entity.id
_entity.type
_entity.pdbx_description
1 polymer ?
#
loop_
_entity_poly.entity_id
_entity_poly.type
_entity_poly.pdbx_seq_one_letter_code
_entity_poly.pdbx_strand_id
1 'polypeptide(L)'
;MNKDTNQIMALINAYKMDGLGNNFVILDRRENDLALDKNKIISLASKKNINFDQLIFLEKEENNIYPITIFNPDGIEVDACGNGSRCVAYLISKEKKQSTISLRTNERLLYAEIVGEQSVKLNMGKPKFNWKEIPLSKNMNNEVVDIEILDMDGNQYKNGFCLNVGNPHIIFLLKIVLK
;
A
#
# COMPACT_ATOMS: atom_id res chain seq x y z
N MET A 1 6.45 41.48 25.71
CA MET A 1 5.48 40.44 26.09
C MET A 1 5.64 39.28 25.09
N ASN A 2 6.50 38.32 25.43
CA ASN A 2 6.65 37.11 24.62
C ASN A 2 5.42 36.22 24.89
N LYS A 3 4.65 36.00 23.86
CA LYS A 3 3.64 34.94 23.89
C LYS A 3 4.39 33.63 23.59
N ASP A 4 4.71 32.87 24.64
CA ASP A 4 5.09 31.50 24.56
C ASP A 4 3.91 30.73 23.96
N THR A 5 3.97 30.49 22.66
CA THR A 5 3.12 29.50 22.00
C THR A 5 3.64 28.15 22.44
N ASN A 6 3.08 27.61 23.53
CA ASN A 6 3.17 26.20 23.85
C ASN A 6 2.57 25.41 22.66
N GLN A 7 3.42 25.07 21.71
CA GLN A 7 3.09 24.03 20.74
C GLN A 7 3.02 22.72 21.51
N ILE A 8 1.82 22.31 21.89
CA ILE A 8 1.56 20.95 22.34
C ILE A 8 1.93 20.06 21.16
N MET A 9 3.11 19.45 21.23
CA MET A 9 3.49 18.41 20.28
C MET A 9 2.56 17.24 20.52
N ALA A 10 1.58 17.05 19.66
CA ALA A 10 0.77 15.84 19.68
C ALA A 10 1.70 14.65 19.38
N LEU A 11 1.88 13.77 20.35
CA LEU A 11 2.58 12.50 20.15
C LEU A 11 1.65 11.59 19.38
N ILE A 12 2.13 11.08 18.26
CA ILE A 12 1.43 10.07 17.46
C ILE A 12 2.18 8.76 17.53
N ASN A 13 1.48 7.66 17.69
CA ASN A 13 2.07 6.34 17.60
C ASN A 13 2.45 6.03 16.15
N ALA A 14 3.70 5.63 15.95
CA ALA A 14 4.23 5.26 14.65
C ALA A 14 4.82 3.84 14.73
N TYR A 15 4.45 3.01 13.77
CA TYR A 15 4.93 1.64 13.67
C TYR A 15 5.74 1.48 12.37
N LYS A 16 6.94 0.92 12.48
CA LYS A 16 7.72 0.52 11.30
C LYS A 16 7.54 -0.97 11.11
N MET A 17 7.07 -1.36 9.94
CA MET A 17 6.79 -2.76 9.59
C MET A 17 7.38 -3.10 8.23
N ASP A 18 7.78 -4.36 8.07
CA ASP A 18 8.17 -4.96 6.79
C ASP A 18 7.08 -5.91 6.33
N GLY A 19 6.73 -5.85 5.06
CA GLY A 19 5.79 -6.76 4.42
C GLY A 19 6.34 -7.24 3.08
N LEU A 20 6.90 -8.45 3.03
CA LEU A 20 7.49 -9.05 1.83
C LEU A 20 8.56 -8.18 1.16
N GLY A 21 9.45 -7.59 1.98
CA GLY A 21 10.56 -6.77 1.52
C GLY A 21 10.22 -5.30 1.29
N ASN A 22 8.98 -4.88 1.48
CA ASN A 22 8.60 -3.46 1.49
C ASN A 22 8.57 -2.91 2.91
N ASN A 23 9.14 -1.73 3.10
CA ASN A 23 9.16 -1.03 4.37
C ASN A 23 7.96 -0.07 4.47
N PHE A 24 7.20 -0.17 5.54
CA PHE A 24 6.06 0.67 5.83
C PHE A 24 6.26 1.46 7.12
N VAL A 25 5.83 2.72 7.11
CA VAL A 25 5.58 3.49 8.32
C VAL A 25 4.09 3.68 8.45
N ILE A 26 3.52 3.19 9.56
CA ILE A 26 2.09 3.32 9.86
C ILE A 26 1.97 4.39 10.95
N LEU A 27 1.27 5.48 10.66
CA LEU A 27 0.94 6.51 11.62
C LEU A 27 -0.48 6.27 12.13
N ASP A 28 -0.58 6.03 13.44
CA ASP A 28 -1.86 5.76 14.11
C ASP A 28 -2.57 7.08 14.45
N ARG A 29 -3.56 7.41 13.64
CA ARG A 29 -4.36 8.63 13.80
C ARG A 29 -5.69 8.41 14.52
N ARG A 30 -5.91 7.21 15.08
CA ARG A 30 -7.17 6.87 15.73
C ARG A 30 -7.52 7.78 16.92
N GLU A 31 -6.48 8.27 17.62
CA GLU A 31 -6.63 9.14 18.79
C GLU A 31 -6.19 10.60 18.52
N ASN A 32 -5.52 10.83 17.39
CA ASN A 32 -4.94 12.15 17.09
C ASN A 32 -5.11 12.49 15.61
N ASP A 33 -5.65 13.65 15.33
CA ASP A 33 -5.86 14.14 13.97
C ASP A 33 -4.62 14.89 13.44
N LEU A 34 -3.52 14.16 13.25
CA LEU A 34 -2.30 14.72 12.66
C LEU A 34 -2.47 14.88 11.15
N ALA A 35 -2.56 16.11 10.69
CA ALA A 35 -2.54 16.41 9.26
C ALA A 35 -1.09 16.52 8.75
N LEU A 36 -0.72 15.67 7.80
CA LEU A 36 0.52 15.79 7.04
C LEU A 36 0.20 16.17 5.60
N ASP A 37 0.72 17.31 5.17
CA ASP A 37 0.68 17.70 3.78
C ASP A 37 1.76 16.95 2.96
N LYS A 38 1.65 17.03 1.64
CA LYS A 38 2.59 16.39 0.70
C LYS A 38 4.07 16.71 1.03
N ASN A 39 4.38 17.96 1.33
CA ASN A 39 5.77 18.38 1.59
C ASN A 39 6.33 17.75 2.88
N LYS A 40 5.49 17.60 3.90
CA LYS A 40 5.88 16.93 5.14
C LYS A 40 6.11 15.44 4.91
N ILE A 41 5.31 14.76 4.09
CA ILE A 41 5.51 13.35 3.72
C ILE A 41 6.84 13.18 3.00
N ILE A 42 7.14 14.01 1.99
CA ILE A 42 8.42 14.01 1.27
C ILE A 42 9.59 14.24 2.25
N SER A 43 9.45 15.21 3.15
CA SER A 43 10.47 15.49 4.18
C SER A 43 10.69 14.31 5.12
N LEU A 44 9.65 13.58 5.50
CA LEU A 44 9.75 12.36 6.31
C LEU A 44 10.48 11.25 5.54
N ALA A 45 10.13 11.03 4.29
CA ALA A 45 10.72 10.01 3.43
C ALA A 45 12.23 10.24 3.21
N SER A 46 12.67 11.49 3.18
CA SER A 46 14.10 11.84 2.99
C SER A 46 14.98 11.58 4.22
N LYS A 47 14.39 11.34 5.38
CA LYS A 47 15.16 11.09 6.61
C LYS A 47 15.71 9.67 6.65
N LYS A 48 17.03 9.50 6.75
CA LYS A 48 17.73 8.21 6.73
C LYS A 48 17.19 7.17 7.73
N ASN A 49 16.72 7.61 8.89
CA ASN A 49 16.23 6.72 9.95
C ASN A 49 14.74 6.38 9.83
N ILE A 50 14.00 7.03 8.92
CA ILE A 50 12.56 6.82 8.72
C ILE A 50 12.27 6.08 7.41
N ASN A 51 13.22 5.91 6.53
CA ASN A 51 13.08 5.32 5.20
C ASN A 51 11.91 4.32 5.08
N PHE A 52 11.00 4.57 4.15
CA PHE A 52 9.83 3.74 3.86
C PHE A 52 9.55 3.71 2.35
N ASP A 53 8.96 2.62 1.90
CA ASP A 53 8.40 2.52 0.55
C ASP A 53 7.01 3.16 0.50
N GLN A 54 6.25 3.06 1.60
CA GLN A 54 4.96 3.75 1.74
C GLN A 54 4.69 4.15 3.18
N LEU A 55 3.99 5.29 3.31
CA LEU A 55 3.44 5.80 4.56
C LEU A 55 1.94 5.49 4.59
N ILE A 56 1.47 4.94 5.71
CA ILE A 56 0.06 4.57 5.88
C ILE A 56 -0.52 5.30 7.08
N PHE A 57 -1.63 5.98 6.89
CA PHE A 57 -2.45 6.50 7.98
C PHE A 57 -3.47 5.45 8.38
N LEU A 58 -3.52 5.13 9.65
CA LEU A 58 -4.56 4.30 10.25
C LEU A 58 -5.54 5.24 10.95
N GLU A 59 -6.77 5.30 10.44
CA GLU A 59 -7.81 6.20 10.89
C GLU A 59 -8.74 5.54 11.94
N LYS A 60 -9.56 6.35 12.58
CA LYS A 60 -10.53 5.88 13.57
C LYS A 60 -11.48 4.85 12.95
N GLU A 61 -11.72 3.81 13.72
CA GLU A 61 -12.66 2.75 13.36
C GLU A 61 -14.09 3.28 13.15
N GLU A 62 -14.73 2.83 12.08
CA GLU A 62 -16.10 3.13 11.72
C GLU A 62 -16.86 1.83 11.43
N ASN A 63 -17.79 1.44 12.27
CA ASN A 63 -18.62 0.23 12.10
C ASN A 63 -17.79 -1.06 11.89
N ASN A 64 -16.77 -1.29 12.69
CA ASN A 64 -15.81 -2.40 12.60
C ASN A 64 -14.96 -2.40 11.30
N ILE A 65 -14.85 -1.27 10.65
CA ILE A 65 -14.00 -1.06 9.48
C ILE A 65 -12.96 0.01 9.83
N TYR A 66 -11.69 -0.26 9.54
CA TYR A 66 -10.60 0.69 9.75
C TYR A 66 -10.26 1.37 8.42
N PRO A 67 -10.57 2.68 8.26
CA PRO A 67 -10.09 3.42 7.11
C PRO A 67 -8.58 3.55 7.13
N ILE A 68 -7.96 3.43 5.97
CA ILE A 68 -6.52 3.64 5.77
C ILE A 68 -6.28 4.51 4.56
N THR A 69 -5.29 5.38 4.65
CA THR A 69 -4.80 6.19 3.52
C THR A 69 -3.34 5.88 3.28
N ILE A 70 -2.95 5.63 2.04
CA ILE A 70 -1.62 5.16 1.68
C ILE A 70 -0.94 6.18 0.79
N PHE A 71 0.30 6.55 1.12
CA PHE A 71 1.09 7.52 0.36
C PHE A 71 2.43 6.93 -0.07
N ASN A 72 2.82 7.23 -1.28
CA ASN A 72 4.19 7.02 -1.73
C ASN A 72 5.16 8.06 -1.13
N PRO A 73 6.49 7.84 -1.18
CA PRO A 73 7.49 8.78 -0.66
C PRO A 73 7.43 10.18 -1.28
N ASP A 74 6.87 10.32 -2.48
CA ASP A 74 6.63 11.59 -3.17
C ASP A 74 5.38 12.34 -2.71
N GLY A 75 4.68 11.78 -1.69
CA GLY A 75 3.47 12.33 -1.11
C GLY A 75 2.23 12.19 -2.00
N ILE A 76 2.28 11.33 -3.02
CA ILE A 76 1.11 10.98 -3.84
C ILE A 76 0.35 9.84 -3.16
N GLU A 77 -0.95 10.04 -2.97
CA GLU A 77 -1.85 9.02 -2.46
C GLU A 77 -2.05 7.91 -3.49
N VAL A 78 -2.13 6.65 -3.01
CA VAL A 78 -2.39 5.46 -3.82
C VAL A 78 -3.51 4.63 -3.21
N ASP A 79 -4.33 4.01 -4.06
CA ASP A 79 -5.56 3.33 -3.63
C ASP A 79 -5.34 1.95 -3.04
N ALA A 80 -4.23 1.30 -3.36
CA ALA A 80 -4.00 -0.06 -2.90
C ALA A 80 -2.52 -0.40 -2.72
N CYS A 81 -2.24 -1.03 -1.60
CA CYS A 81 -1.01 -1.76 -1.33
C CYS A 81 -1.33 -3.01 -0.52
N GLY A 82 -1.35 -4.16 -1.18
CA GLY A 82 -1.65 -5.44 -0.51
C GLY A 82 -0.68 -5.74 0.63
N ASN A 83 0.61 -5.46 0.46
CA ASN A 83 1.64 -5.69 1.48
C ASN A 83 1.40 -4.79 2.70
N GLY A 84 1.21 -3.49 2.48
CA GLY A 84 0.94 -2.53 3.55
C GLY A 84 -0.38 -2.80 4.27
N SER A 85 -1.45 -3.14 3.54
CA SER A 85 -2.73 -3.49 4.15
C SER A 85 -2.63 -4.74 5.03
N ARG A 86 -1.82 -5.75 4.67
CA ARG A 86 -1.55 -6.89 5.55
C ARG A 86 -0.84 -6.49 6.83
N CYS A 87 0.12 -5.58 6.75
CA CYS A 87 0.81 -5.05 7.94
C CYS A 87 -0.17 -4.35 8.89
N VAL A 88 -1.02 -3.46 8.37
CA VAL A 88 -2.05 -2.78 9.18
C VAL A 88 -3.02 -3.77 9.81
N ALA A 89 -3.52 -4.73 9.03
CA ALA A 89 -4.44 -5.76 9.53
C ALA A 89 -3.80 -6.60 10.65
N TYR A 90 -2.53 -6.97 10.49
CA TYR A 90 -1.78 -7.71 11.51
C TYR A 90 -1.61 -6.88 12.79
N LEU A 91 -1.26 -5.60 12.67
CA LEU A 91 -1.13 -4.68 13.79
C LEU A 91 -2.42 -4.61 14.60
N ILE A 92 -3.56 -4.33 13.95
CA ILE A 92 -4.87 -4.23 14.57
C ILE A 92 -5.27 -5.57 15.21
N SER A 93 -5.03 -6.68 14.52
CA SER A 93 -5.33 -8.03 15.00
C SER A 93 -4.63 -8.34 16.33
N LYS A 94 -3.35 -7.99 16.46
CA LYS A 94 -2.60 -8.17 17.72
C LYS A 94 -3.15 -7.33 18.85
N GLU A 95 -3.54 -6.10 18.55
CA GLU A 95 -4.12 -5.18 19.52
C GLU A 95 -5.51 -5.64 19.98
N LYS A 96 -6.40 -5.94 19.03
CA LYS A 96 -7.80 -6.29 19.30
C LYS A 96 -8.02 -7.78 19.62
N LYS A 97 -7.01 -8.64 19.42
CA LYS A 97 -7.10 -10.11 19.53
C LYS A 97 -8.18 -10.70 18.62
N GLN A 98 -8.28 -10.17 17.40
CA GLN A 98 -9.23 -10.62 16.37
C GLN A 98 -8.48 -11.29 15.23
N SER A 99 -9.04 -12.35 14.68
CA SER A 99 -8.47 -13.07 13.53
C SER A 99 -8.91 -12.50 12.16
N THR A 100 -9.94 -11.65 12.15
CA THR A 100 -10.46 -11.04 10.92
C THR A 100 -10.53 -9.53 11.09
N ILE A 101 -10.02 -8.79 10.11
CA ILE A 101 -9.98 -7.33 10.11
C ILE A 101 -10.49 -6.81 8.77
N SER A 102 -11.40 -5.83 8.83
CA SER A 102 -11.87 -5.11 7.66
C SER A 102 -11.18 -3.76 7.56
N LEU A 103 -10.56 -3.49 6.41
CA LEU A 103 -9.93 -2.21 6.10
C LEU A 103 -10.66 -1.55 4.94
N ARG A 104 -10.63 -0.23 4.86
CA ARG A 104 -11.19 0.55 3.76
C ARG A 104 -10.17 1.55 3.27
N THR A 105 -9.85 1.51 1.97
CA THR A 105 -9.21 2.59 1.23
C THR A 105 -10.27 3.51 0.62
N ASN A 106 -9.88 4.54 -0.12
CA ASN A 106 -10.84 5.43 -0.77
C ASN A 106 -11.77 4.68 -1.74
N GLU A 107 -11.26 3.66 -2.43
CA GLU A 107 -12.02 2.95 -3.47
C GLU A 107 -12.45 1.53 -3.09
N ARG A 108 -11.91 0.95 -2.01
CA ARG A 108 -12.05 -0.49 -1.77
C ARG A 108 -12.28 -0.84 -0.31
N LEU A 109 -13.11 -1.87 -0.14
CA LEU A 109 -13.22 -2.60 1.11
C LEU A 109 -12.32 -3.85 1.01
N LEU A 110 -11.45 -4.02 1.98
CA LEU A 110 -10.47 -5.11 2.06
C LEU A 110 -10.78 -5.98 3.26
N TYR A 111 -10.73 -7.30 3.08
CA TYR A 111 -10.96 -8.25 4.17
C TYR A 111 -9.70 -9.06 4.43
N ALA A 112 -9.16 -8.94 5.62
CA ALA A 112 -7.98 -9.65 6.07
C ALA A 112 -8.33 -10.76 7.05
N GLU A 113 -7.69 -11.92 6.89
CA GLU A 113 -7.75 -13.06 7.78
C GLU A 113 -6.32 -13.40 8.24
N ILE A 114 -6.10 -13.43 9.55
CA ILE A 114 -4.82 -13.82 10.13
C ILE A 114 -4.79 -15.35 10.19
N VAL A 115 -3.97 -15.95 9.34
CA VAL A 115 -3.90 -17.40 9.14
C VAL A 115 -2.71 -18.07 9.85
N GLY A 116 -1.85 -17.27 10.46
CA GLY A 116 -0.68 -17.76 11.19
C GLY A 116 0.15 -16.65 11.78
N GLU A 117 1.25 -16.98 12.42
CA GLU A 117 2.19 -15.99 12.91
C GLU A 117 2.77 -15.20 11.74
N GLN A 118 2.60 -13.87 11.77
CA GLN A 118 3.00 -12.95 10.69
C GLN A 118 2.46 -13.31 9.30
N SER A 119 1.37 -14.11 9.25
CA SER A 119 0.76 -14.54 7.99
C SER A 119 -0.66 -14.02 7.89
N VAL A 120 -0.93 -13.22 6.84
CA VAL A 120 -2.22 -12.57 6.60
C VAL A 120 -2.69 -12.84 5.18
N LYS A 121 -3.86 -13.44 5.06
CA LYS A 121 -4.59 -13.58 3.80
C LYS A 121 -5.44 -12.32 3.60
N LEU A 122 -5.28 -11.65 2.46
CA LEU A 122 -6.00 -10.43 2.14
C LEU A 122 -6.85 -10.62 0.89
N ASN A 123 -8.14 -10.36 1.01
CA ASN A 123 -9.04 -10.27 -0.12
C ASN A 123 -9.06 -8.82 -0.63
N MET A 124 -8.51 -8.60 -1.81
CA MET A 124 -8.42 -7.31 -2.48
C MET A 124 -9.57 -7.07 -3.49
N GLY A 125 -10.56 -7.96 -3.54
CA GLY A 125 -11.63 -7.93 -4.51
C GLY A 125 -11.27 -8.62 -5.83
N LYS A 126 -12.11 -8.40 -6.85
CA LYS A 126 -11.91 -8.99 -8.17
C LYS A 126 -10.91 -8.17 -8.99
N PRO A 127 -10.00 -8.82 -9.74
CA PRO A 127 -9.16 -8.11 -10.69
C PRO A 127 -10.00 -7.50 -11.81
N LYS A 128 -9.53 -6.37 -12.33
CA LYS A 128 -10.15 -5.65 -13.44
C LYS A 128 -9.34 -5.91 -14.70
N PHE A 129 -10.02 -6.15 -15.81
CA PHE A 129 -9.41 -6.53 -17.09
C PHE A 129 -9.76 -5.56 -18.24
N ASN A 130 -10.67 -4.61 -18.00
CA ASN A 130 -10.98 -3.61 -19.01
C ASN A 130 -9.80 -2.64 -19.18
N TRP A 131 -9.43 -2.34 -20.40
CA TRP A 131 -8.28 -1.51 -20.72
C TRP A 131 -8.31 -0.11 -20.08
N LYS A 132 -9.50 0.49 -19.89
CA LYS A 132 -9.66 1.77 -19.19
C LYS A 132 -9.38 1.65 -17.70
N GLU A 133 -9.72 0.52 -17.11
CA GLU A 133 -9.51 0.27 -15.67
C GLU A 133 -8.08 -0.20 -15.36
N ILE A 134 -7.36 -0.70 -16.38
CA ILE A 134 -5.92 -1.02 -16.29
C ILE A 134 -5.04 0.21 -16.56
N PRO A 135 -5.57 1.35 -16.86
CA PRO A 135 -5.22 2.55 -17.60
C PRO A 135 -4.23 2.32 -18.77
N LEU A 136 -4.58 1.43 -19.69
CA LEU A 136 -3.84 1.31 -20.94
C LEU A 136 -4.10 2.52 -21.85
N SER A 137 -3.13 2.90 -22.66
CA SER A 137 -3.19 4.11 -23.52
C SER A 137 -4.26 4.06 -24.61
N LYS A 138 -4.70 2.85 -25.01
CA LYS A 138 -5.73 2.63 -26.04
C LYS A 138 -6.45 1.32 -25.79
N ASN A 139 -7.59 1.13 -26.47
CA ASN A 139 -8.29 -0.16 -26.48
C ASN A 139 -7.42 -1.24 -27.14
N MET A 140 -7.01 -2.22 -26.35
CA MET A 140 -6.22 -3.37 -26.79
C MET A 140 -6.58 -4.59 -25.96
N ASN A 141 -6.22 -5.77 -26.48
CA ASN A 141 -6.35 -7.01 -25.74
C ASN A 141 -5.36 -7.01 -24.56
N ASN A 142 -5.87 -7.10 -23.34
CA ASN A 142 -5.06 -7.12 -22.12
C ASN A 142 -4.32 -8.46 -21.89
N GLU A 143 -4.71 -9.53 -22.58
CA GLU A 143 -4.06 -10.84 -22.45
C GLU A 143 -2.74 -10.92 -23.23
N VAL A 144 -2.60 -10.10 -24.27
CA VAL A 144 -1.40 -10.04 -25.10
C VAL A 144 -1.12 -8.59 -25.45
N VAL A 145 -0.56 -7.86 -24.48
CA VAL A 145 -0.17 -6.47 -24.70
C VAL A 145 1.20 -6.46 -25.38
N ASP A 146 1.25 -5.88 -26.57
CA ASP A 146 2.49 -5.74 -27.35
C ASP A 146 3.39 -4.66 -26.72
N ILE A 147 4.03 -5.05 -25.63
CA ILE A 147 5.07 -4.29 -24.95
C ILE A 147 6.33 -5.12 -24.95
N GLU A 148 7.42 -4.47 -25.27
CA GLU A 148 8.76 -5.03 -25.21
C GLU A 148 9.50 -4.42 -24.04
N ILE A 149 10.02 -5.25 -23.14
CA ILE A 149 10.92 -4.84 -22.06
C ILE A 149 12.23 -5.62 -22.16
N LEU A 150 13.31 -4.98 -21.73
CA LEU A 150 14.62 -5.59 -21.58
C LEU A 150 14.93 -5.64 -20.08
N ASP A 151 15.46 -6.77 -19.61
CA ASP A 151 16.06 -6.82 -18.29
C ASP A 151 17.51 -6.29 -18.31
N MET A 152 18.14 -6.27 -17.14
CA MET A 152 19.51 -5.78 -16.98
C MET A 152 20.55 -6.65 -17.72
N ASP A 153 20.23 -7.90 -18.02
CA ASP A 153 21.06 -8.85 -18.75
C ASP A 153 20.82 -8.80 -20.28
N GLY A 154 19.91 -7.93 -20.74
CA GLY A 154 19.56 -7.76 -22.13
C GLY A 154 18.55 -8.78 -22.68
N ASN A 155 17.93 -9.59 -21.81
CA ASN A 155 16.88 -10.50 -22.24
C ASN A 155 15.61 -9.72 -22.58
N GLN A 156 15.00 -10.08 -23.70
CA GLN A 156 13.81 -9.42 -24.23
C GLN A 156 12.55 -10.19 -23.85
N TYR A 157 11.57 -9.47 -23.28
CA TYR A 157 10.26 -10.01 -22.94
C TYR A 157 9.18 -9.28 -23.70
N LYS A 158 8.24 -10.04 -24.28
CA LYS A 158 7.13 -9.54 -25.10
C LYS A 158 5.81 -10.16 -24.64
N ASN A 159 4.70 -9.57 -25.12
CA ASN A 159 3.37 -10.09 -24.90
C ASN A 159 2.98 -10.23 -23.42
N GLY A 160 3.06 -9.14 -22.69
CA GLY A 160 2.65 -9.10 -21.30
C GLY A 160 1.13 -9.23 -21.11
N PHE A 161 0.70 -9.87 -20.03
CA PHE A 161 -0.68 -9.92 -19.59
C PHE A 161 -0.94 -8.77 -18.60
N CYS A 162 -1.90 -7.90 -18.89
CA CYS A 162 -2.21 -6.74 -18.07
C CYS A 162 -3.50 -6.91 -17.27
N LEU A 163 -3.48 -6.48 -16.02
CA LEU A 163 -4.64 -6.44 -15.13
C LEU A 163 -4.47 -5.38 -14.03
N ASN A 164 -5.56 -5.07 -13.33
CA ASN A 164 -5.55 -4.17 -12.18
C ASN A 164 -6.19 -4.86 -10.96
N VAL A 165 -5.43 -4.98 -9.87
CA VAL A 165 -5.90 -5.51 -8.56
C VAL A 165 -5.99 -4.41 -7.49
N GLY A 166 -6.03 -3.14 -7.92
CA GLY A 166 -5.95 -1.93 -7.11
C GLY A 166 -4.85 -1.03 -7.59
N ASN A 167 -3.84 -1.61 -8.18
CA ASN A 167 -2.82 -0.97 -8.98
C ASN A 167 -2.63 -1.76 -10.29
N PRO A 168 -2.20 -1.10 -11.38
CA PRO A 168 -1.93 -1.74 -12.65
C PRO A 168 -0.74 -2.68 -12.56
N HIS A 169 -0.86 -3.84 -13.22
CA HIS A 169 0.22 -4.82 -13.34
C HIS A 169 0.36 -5.27 -14.78
N ILE A 170 1.60 -5.54 -15.17
CA ILE A 170 1.92 -6.33 -16.35
C ILE A 170 2.70 -7.56 -15.94
N ILE A 171 2.32 -8.73 -16.43
CA ILE A 171 2.88 -10.02 -16.08
C ILE A 171 3.50 -10.64 -17.33
N PHE A 172 4.74 -11.07 -17.22
CA PHE A 172 5.44 -11.85 -18.25
C PHE A 172 5.68 -13.26 -17.71
N LEU A 173 5.27 -14.26 -18.47
CA LEU A 173 5.55 -15.65 -18.12
C LEU A 173 6.89 -16.05 -18.70
N LEU A 174 7.83 -16.36 -17.84
CA LEU A 174 9.19 -16.74 -18.20
C LEU A 174 9.37 -18.25 -18.07
N LYS A 175 9.98 -18.86 -19.09
CA LYS A 175 10.42 -20.25 -19.02
C LYS A 175 11.86 -20.26 -18.46
N ILE A 176 12.01 -20.54 -17.18
CA ILE A 176 13.32 -20.72 -16.58
C ILE A 176 13.82 -22.11 -16.99
N VAL A 177 14.88 -22.14 -17.78
CA VAL A 177 15.63 -23.38 -18.06
C VAL A 177 16.75 -23.42 -17.03
N LEU A 178 16.58 -24.21 -15.97
CA LEU A 178 17.67 -24.52 -15.04
C LEU A 178 18.73 -25.31 -15.83
N LYS A 179 19.93 -24.76 -15.94
CA LYS A 179 21.11 -25.44 -16.48
C LYS A 179 21.78 -26.26 -15.41
#